data_5018f7b546aae5c4993386d2b0840ab9
#
_entry.id   5018f7b546aae5c4993386d2b0840ab9
#
_cell.length_a   1.000
_cell.length_b   1.000
_cell.length_c   1.000
_cell.angle_alpha   90.00
_cell.angle_beta   90.00
_cell.angle_gamma   90.00
#
_symmetry.space_group_name_H-M   'P 1'
#
loop_
_entity.id
_entity.type
_entity.pdbx_description
1 polymer ?
#
loop_
_entity_poly.entity_id
_entity_poly.type
_entity_poly.pdbx_seq_one_letter_code
_entity_poly.pdbx_strand_id
1 'polypeptide(L)'
;MNRKIVLIICLMMSGLLVFSQGYHFIYLQTANKSPFFVKINGEVLSSTETGYLIVSQIVDEEVEFSIGFIQKQWPEQQYRIKMNDHDRGLLIQFGETGFWNLSDLQTSQSISTADKMQVTSGADEFSRVLAEVSNDPT
;
A
#
# COMPACT_ATOMS: atom_id res chain seq x y z
N MET A 1 -10.43 -55.37 1.95
CA MET A 1 -9.85 -54.14 1.45
C MET A 1 -8.34 -54.26 1.44
N ASN A 2 -7.75 -54.02 0.30
CA ASN A 2 -6.31 -54.08 0.18
C ASN A 2 -5.65 -52.87 0.89
N ARG A 3 -4.71 -53.17 1.78
CA ARG A 3 -3.92 -52.13 2.48
C ARG A 3 -3.31 -51.11 1.51
N LYS A 4 -2.98 -51.54 0.29
CA LYS A 4 -2.41 -50.69 -0.76
C LYS A 4 -3.40 -49.63 -1.26
N ILE A 5 -4.70 -49.94 -1.33
CA ILE A 5 -5.74 -49.00 -1.75
C ILE A 5 -5.98 -47.94 -0.69
N VAL A 6 -5.96 -48.33 0.60
CA VAL A 6 -6.09 -47.38 1.71
C VAL A 6 -4.90 -46.43 1.77
N LEU A 7 -3.69 -46.92 1.52
CA LEU A 7 -2.48 -46.10 1.44
C LEU A 7 -2.51 -45.09 0.27
N ILE A 8 -3.01 -45.48 -0.88
CA ILE A 8 -3.16 -44.60 -2.06
C ILE A 8 -4.21 -43.53 -1.79
N ILE A 9 -5.32 -43.89 -1.13
CA ILE A 9 -6.38 -42.93 -0.76
C ILE A 9 -5.84 -41.93 0.28
N CYS A 10 -5.09 -42.38 1.28
CA CYS A 10 -4.44 -41.48 2.24
C CYS A 10 -3.42 -40.53 1.59
N LEU A 11 -2.66 -41.03 0.60
CA LEU A 11 -1.69 -40.22 -0.13
C LEU A 11 -2.37 -39.17 -1.02
N MET A 12 -3.55 -39.50 -1.59
CA MET A 12 -4.32 -38.54 -2.38
C MET A 12 -5.00 -37.49 -1.50
N MET A 13 -5.41 -37.83 -0.29
CA MET A 13 -6.01 -36.85 0.63
C MET A 13 -4.99 -35.89 1.22
N SER A 14 -3.72 -36.28 1.35
CA SER A 14 -2.67 -35.37 1.82
C SER A 14 -2.27 -34.33 0.79
N GLY A 15 -2.56 -34.58 -0.50
CA GLY A 15 -2.33 -33.58 -1.57
C GLY A 15 -3.34 -32.43 -1.63
N LEU A 16 -4.43 -32.51 -0.86
CA LEU A 16 -5.47 -31.47 -0.85
C LEU A 16 -5.23 -30.37 0.19
N LEU A 17 -4.17 -30.52 0.99
CA LEU A 17 -3.72 -29.44 1.87
C LEU A 17 -2.78 -28.47 1.14
N VAL A 18 -3.10 -28.14 -0.12
CA VAL A 18 -2.50 -27.00 -0.75
C VAL A 18 -3.08 -25.77 -0.06
N PHE A 19 -2.33 -25.22 0.88
CA PHE A 19 -2.62 -23.90 1.39
C PHE A 19 -2.62 -22.96 0.17
N SER A 20 -3.79 -22.55 -0.24
CA SER A 20 -3.97 -21.41 -1.09
C SER A 20 -3.34 -20.23 -0.33
N GLN A 21 -2.11 -19.88 -0.64
CA GLN A 21 -1.56 -18.61 -0.20
C GLN A 21 -2.45 -17.54 -0.80
N GLY A 22 -3.28 -16.91 0.05
CA GLY A 22 -4.19 -15.88 -0.38
C GLY A 22 -3.39 -14.69 -0.90
N TYR A 23 -3.44 -14.47 -2.20
CA TYR A 23 -2.97 -13.23 -2.77
C TYR A 23 -3.96 -12.14 -2.42
N HIS A 24 -3.44 -10.98 -2.00
CA HIS A 24 -4.24 -9.79 -1.78
C HIS A 24 -4.09 -8.84 -2.95
N PHE A 25 -5.00 -7.89 -3.06
CA PHE A 25 -4.92 -6.84 -4.04
C PHE A 25 -5.07 -5.47 -3.38
N ILE A 26 -4.51 -4.45 -4.05
CA ILE A 26 -4.70 -3.05 -3.72
C ILE A 26 -5.53 -2.42 -4.83
N TYR A 27 -6.66 -1.85 -4.48
CA TYR A 27 -7.51 -1.07 -5.37
C TYR A 27 -7.22 0.41 -5.14
N LEU A 28 -6.90 1.14 -6.21
CA LEU A 28 -6.64 2.57 -6.16
C LEU A 28 -7.60 3.30 -7.10
N GLN A 29 -8.17 4.39 -6.62
CA GLN A 29 -9.09 5.22 -7.37
C GLN A 29 -8.81 6.69 -7.09
N THR A 30 -8.85 7.54 -8.14
CA THR A 30 -8.84 9.00 -7.98
C THR A 30 -10.24 9.54 -7.80
N ALA A 31 -10.40 10.51 -6.91
CA ALA A 31 -11.70 11.14 -6.64
C ALA A 31 -12.22 11.95 -7.84
N ASN A 32 -11.31 12.51 -8.64
CA ASN A 32 -11.64 13.35 -9.79
C ASN A 32 -11.53 12.61 -11.13
N LYS A 33 -11.40 11.28 -11.12
CA LYS A 33 -11.25 10.43 -12.31
C LYS A 33 -10.01 10.74 -13.16
N SER A 34 -8.98 11.36 -12.58
CA SER A 34 -7.73 11.62 -13.27
C SER A 34 -6.90 10.35 -13.40
N PRO A 35 -6.31 10.07 -14.58
CA PRO A 35 -5.42 8.94 -14.73
C PRO A 35 -4.12 9.14 -13.96
N PHE A 36 -3.56 8.03 -13.49
CA PHE A 36 -2.34 8.00 -12.70
C PHE A 36 -1.53 6.74 -13.03
N PHE A 37 -0.34 6.64 -12.47
CA PHE A 37 0.47 5.44 -12.56
C PHE A 37 1.04 5.09 -11.19
N VAL A 38 1.36 3.82 -11.01
CA VAL A 38 1.98 3.28 -9.80
C VAL A 38 3.28 2.60 -10.17
N LYS A 39 4.34 2.94 -9.44
CA LYS A 39 5.62 2.25 -9.52
C LYS A 39 5.75 1.31 -8.34
N ILE A 40 5.82 0.03 -8.61
CA ILE A 40 5.91 -1.01 -7.59
C ILE A 40 6.82 -2.14 -8.09
N ASN A 41 7.75 -2.58 -7.25
CA ASN A 41 8.69 -3.66 -7.56
C ASN A 41 9.43 -3.50 -8.91
N GLY A 42 9.80 -2.27 -9.25
CA GLY A 42 10.48 -1.96 -10.52
C GLY A 42 9.57 -1.92 -11.74
N GLU A 43 8.28 -2.13 -11.58
CA GLU A 43 7.29 -2.05 -12.66
C GLU A 43 6.47 -0.78 -12.58
N VAL A 44 6.02 -0.29 -13.72
CA VAL A 44 5.10 0.84 -13.83
C VAL A 44 3.75 0.33 -14.30
N LEU A 45 2.73 0.53 -13.48
CA LEU A 45 1.36 0.15 -13.77
C LEU A 45 0.53 1.41 -13.99
N SER A 46 -0.20 1.46 -15.10
CA SER A 46 -1.04 2.61 -15.44
C SER A 46 -2.49 2.36 -15.05
N SER A 47 -3.15 3.39 -14.56
CA SER A 47 -4.58 3.37 -14.28
C SER A 47 -5.39 3.36 -15.59
N THR A 48 -6.68 3.13 -15.47
CA THR A 48 -7.63 3.40 -16.54
C THR A 48 -7.73 4.91 -16.80
N GLU A 49 -8.34 5.29 -17.91
CA GLU A 49 -8.60 6.70 -18.24
C GLU A 49 -9.52 7.38 -17.21
N THR A 50 -10.32 6.59 -16.50
CA THR A 50 -11.21 7.08 -15.44
C THR A 50 -10.59 7.06 -14.05
N GLY A 51 -9.29 6.75 -13.97
CA GLY A 51 -8.51 6.89 -12.74
C GLY A 51 -8.73 5.77 -11.74
N TYR A 52 -8.67 4.51 -12.21
CA TYR A 52 -8.61 3.41 -11.27
C TYR A 52 -7.63 2.31 -11.69
N LEU A 53 -7.08 1.63 -10.73
CA LEU A 53 -6.08 0.58 -10.91
C LEU A 53 -6.23 -0.49 -9.83
N ILE A 54 -6.09 -1.74 -10.24
CA ILE A 54 -6.00 -2.87 -9.31
C ILE A 54 -4.59 -3.45 -9.41
N VAL A 55 -3.88 -3.46 -8.29
CA VAL A 55 -2.59 -4.14 -8.16
C VAL A 55 -2.84 -5.48 -7.50
N SER A 56 -2.69 -6.55 -8.25
CA SER A 56 -2.99 -7.91 -7.83
C SER A 56 -1.73 -8.69 -7.43
N GLN A 57 -1.94 -9.88 -6.88
CA GLN A 57 -0.88 -10.83 -6.52
C GLN A 57 0.10 -10.29 -5.47
N ILE A 58 -0.42 -9.57 -4.48
CA ILE A 58 0.39 -9.06 -3.37
C ILE A 58 0.47 -10.13 -2.30
N VAL A 59 1.69 -10.57 -2.00
CA VAL A 59 2.00 -11.58 -0.99
C VAL A 59 2.65 -10.98 0.25
N ASP A 60 3.28 -9.82 0.13
CA ASP A 60 3.99 -9.17 1.22
C ASP A 60 3.03 -8.49 2.19
N GLU A 61 3.34 -8.55 3.47
CA GLU A 61 2.57 -7.88 4.53
C GLU A 61 2.70 -6.35 4.43
N GLU A 62 3.86 -5.87 4.04
CA GLU A 62 4.17 -4.46 3.86
C GLU A 62 4.55 -4.20 2.41
N VAL A 63 3.88 -3.23 1.79
CA VAL A 63 4.04 -2.91 0.37
C VAL A 63 4.48 -1.46 0.23
N GLU A 64 5.54 -1.27 -0.54
CA GLU A 64 6.09 0.04 -0.86
C GLU A 64 5.84 0.35 -2.34
N PHE A 65 5.26 1.51 -2.61
CA PHE A 65 4.93 1.93 -3.96
C PHE A 65 4.92 3.45 -4.06
N SER A 66 5.06 3.97 -5.27
CA SER A 66 4.88 5.40 -5.53
C SER A 66 3.74 5.62 -6.51
N ILE A 67 3.06 6.75 -6.35
CA ILE A 67 1.97 7.18 -7.21
C ILE A 67 2.38 8.48 -7.88
N GLY A 68 2.26 8.54 -9.20
CA GLY A 68 2.53 9.72 -9.99
C GLY A 68 1.43 9.98 -11.01
N PHE A 69 1.47 11.14 -11.64
CA PHE A 69 0.45 11.58 -12.59
C PHE A 69 1.10 11.95 -13.92
N ILE A 70 0.41 11.65 -15.00
CA ILE A 70 0.87 11.95 -16.37
C ILE A 70 0.98 13.45 -16.56
N GLN A 71 -0.01 14.19 -16.06
CA GLN A 71 0.07 15.64 -15.97
C GLN A 71 0.83 15.99 -14.69
N LYS A 72 2.00 16.58 -14.82
CA LYS A 72 2.88 16.92 -13.71
C LYS A 72 2.33 18.02 -12.79
N GLN A 73 1.01 18.15 -12.67
CA GLN A 73 0.35 19.12 -11.79
C GLN A 73 0.47 18.73 -10.32
N TRP A 74 0.62 17.42 -10.06
CA TRP A 74 0.73 16.91 -8.71
C TRP A 74 2.04 16.14 -8.56
N PRO A 75 2.74 16.31 -7.42
CA PRO A 75 4.02 15.63 -7.21
C PRO A 75 3.84 14.12 -7.06
N GLU A 76 4.83 13.36 -7.51
CA GLU A 76 4.93 11.93 -7.25
C GLU A 76 5.23 11.73 -5.76
N GLN A 77 4.50 10.84 -5.11
CA GLN A 77 4.65 10.55 -3.68
C GLN A 77 4.83 9.05 -3.46
N GLN A 78 5.67 8.70 -2.50
CA GLN A 78 5.95 7.33 -2.12
C GLN A 78 5.18 6.96 -0.86
N TYR A 79 4.61 5.76 -0.87
CA TYR A 79 3.81 5.22 0.23
C TYR A 79 4.32 3.86 0.65
N ARG A 80 4.12 3.56 1.92
CA ARG A 80 4.34 2.25 2.50
C ARG A 80 3.10 1.90 3.31
N ILE A 81 2.44 0.79 2.94
CA ILE A 81 1.22 0.36 3.60
C ILE A 81 1.35 -1.06 4.11
N LYS A 82 0.63 -1.37 5.18
CA LYS A 82 0.44 -2.72 5.69
C LYS A 82 -0.83 -3.31 5.11
N MET A 83 -0.75 -4.53 4.62
CA MET A 83 -1.92 -5.21 4.07
C MET A 83 -2.90 -5.66 5.15
N ASN A 84 -2.44 -5.92 6.38
CA ASN A 84 -3.26 -6.36 7.50
C ASN A 84 -4.09 -7.62 7.18
N ASP A 85 -3.50 -8.50 6.37
CA ASP A 85 -4.08 -9.79 5.99
C ASP A 85 -5.42 -9.68 5.23
N HIS A 86 -5.66 -8.55 4.55
CA HIS A 86 -6.83 -8.35 3.70
C HIS A 86 -6.52 -7.43 2.53
N ASP A 87 -7.43 -7.40 1.56
CA ASP A 87 -7.34 -6.47 0.43
C ASP A 87 -7.51 -5.03 0.90
N ARG A 88 -6.81 -4.09 0.23
CA ARG A 88 -6.85 -2.67 0.58
C ARG A 88 -7.47 -1.87 -0.56
N GLY A 89 -8.40 -1.00 -0.22
CA GLY A 89 -8.95 0.00 -1.13
C GLY A 89 -8.46 1.39 -0.75
N LEU A 90 -7.89 2.13 -1.69
CA LEU A 90 -7.26 3.42 -1.46
C LEU A 90 -7.88 4.47 -2.39
N LEU A 91 -8.14 5.65 -1.84
CA LEU A 91 -8.68 6.80 -2.56
C LEU A 91 -7.64 7.91 -2.64
N ILE A 92 -7.38 8.39 -3.84
CA ILE A 92 -6.53 9.54 -4.11
C ILE A 92 -7.42 10.77 -4.15
N GLN A 93 -7.24 11.68 -3.18
CA GLN A 93 -8.00 12.92 -3.06
C GLN A 93 -7.10 14.12 -3.34
N PHE A 94 -7.64 15.12 -4.01
CA PHE A 94 -6.92 16.32 -4.40
C PHE A 94 -7.39 17.50 -3.55
N GLY A 95 -6.40 18.26 -3.03
CA GLY A 95 -6.64 19.51 -2.32
C GLY A 95 -6.56 20.73 -3.23
N GLU A 96 -6.84 21.90 -2.67
CA GLU A 96 -6.99 23.16 -3.43
C GLU A 96 -5.70 23.71 -4.03
N THR A 97 -4.52 23.30 -3.57
CA THR A 97 -3.24 23.93 -3.95
C THR A 97 -2.20 22.92 -4.45
N GLY A 98 -2.59 22.02 -5.34
CA GLY A 98 -1.66 21.04 -5.91
C GLY A 98 -1.23 19.95 -4.94
N PHE A 99 -1.83 19.88 -3.78
CA PHE A 99 -1.64 18.79 -2.84
C PHE A 99 -2.61 17.66 -3.12
N TRP A 100 -2.15 16.45 -2.90
CA TRP A 100 -3.01 15.30 -2.93
C TRP A 100 -2.64 14.37 -1.77
N ASN A 101 -3.60 13.60 -1.33
CA ASN A 101 -3.41 12.64 -0.26
C ASN A 101 -4.05 11.30 -0.60
N LEU A 102 -3.62 10.29 0.12
CA LEU A 102 -4.14 8.94 0.01
C LEU A 102 -4.94 8.63 1.28
N SER A 103 -6.12 8.07 1.11
CA SER A 103 -6.94 7.63 2.24
C SER A 103 -7.45 6.22 2.02
N ASP A 104 -7.73 5.53 3.12
CA ASP A 104 -8.31 4.20 3.10
C ASP A 104 -9.82 4.31 2.83
N LEU A 105 -10.33 3.57 1.83
CA LEU A 105 -11.75 3.59 1.47
C LEU A 105 -12.66 2.99 2.55
N GLN A 106 -12.14 2.06 3.34
CA GLN A 106 -12.93 1.38 4.37
C GLN A 106 -13.01 2.18 5.67
N THR A 107 -11.91 2.81 6.07
CA THR A 107 -11.80 3.53 7.35
C THR A 107 -11.85 5.04 7.20
N SER A 108 -11.72 5.56 5.99
CA SER A 108 -11.59 6.99 5.68
C SER A 108 -10.37 7.67 6.33
N GLN A 109 -9.44 6.90 6.82
CA GLN A 109 -8.22 7.42 7.44
C GLN A 109 -7.20 7.81 6.37
N SER A 110 -6.54 8.95 6.56
CA SER A 110 -5.45 9.40 5.72
C SER A 110 -4.21 8.53 5.93
N ILE A 111 -3.54 8.21 4.82
CA ILE A 111 -2.30 7.45 4.83
C ILE A 111 -1.15 8.42 4.59
N SER A 112 -0.17 8.40 5.50
CA SER A 112 1.01 9.24 5.39
C SER A 112 1.96 8.73 4.30
N THR A 113 2.64 9.66 3.62
CA THR A 113 3.70 9.29 2.68
C THR A 113 4.88 8.63 3.41
N ALA A 114 5.62 7.79 2.70
CA ALA A 114 6.81 7.14 3.26
C ALA A 114 7.87 8.17 3.68
N ASP A 115 8.03 9.24 2.90
CA ASP A 115 8.95 10.32 3.23
C ASP A 115 8.53 11.05 4.52
N LYS A 116 7.24 11.31 4.68
CA LYS A 116 6.72 11.89 5.93
C LYS A 116 6.87 10.95 7.11
N MET A 117 6.75 9.66 6.91
CA MET A 117 7.01 8.68 7.97
C MET A 117 8.46 8.73 8.44
N GLN A 118 9.41 8.83 7.52
CA GLN A 118 10.83 8.99 7.86
C GLN A 118 11.12 10.35 8.49
N VAL A 119 10.52 11.40 7.97
CA VAL A 119 10.66 12.77 8.51
C VAL A 119 9.97 12.89 9.86
N THR A 120 8.84 12.22 10.09
CA THR A 120 8.17 12.25 11.41
C THR A 120 9.01 11.56 12.47
N SER A 121 9.66 10.46 12.14
CA SER A 121 10.61 9.81 13.06
C SER A 121 11.82 10.70 13.35
N GLY A 122 12.42 11.31 12.32
CA GLY A 122 13.51 12.25 12.48
C GLY A 122 13.08 13.60 13.03
N ALA A 123 11.87 14.06 12.72
CA ALA A 123 11.32 15.33 13.21
C ALA A 123 10.91 15.25 14.67
N ASP A 124 10.41 14.12 15.16
CA ASP A 124 10.11 13.95 16.58
C ASP A 124 11.39 13.96 17.42
N GLU A 125 12.43 13.32 16.95
CA GLU A 125 13.74 13.33 17.57
C GLU A 125 14.37 14.72 17.51
N PHE A 126 14.30 15.39 16.38
CA PHE A 126 14.81 16.74 16.17
C PHE A 126 13.99 17.77 16.95
N SER A 127 12.68 17.65 16.99
CA SER A 127 11.80 18.52 17.78
C SER A 127 12.05 18.34 19.28
N ARG A 128 12.37 17.15 19.72
CA ARG A 128 12.74 16.88 21.11
C ARG A 128 14.07 17.53 21.47
N VAL A 129 15.07 17.44 20.60
CA VAL A 129 16.37 18.10 20.76
C VAL A 129 16.22 19.63 20.76
N LEU A 130 15.42 20.18 19.87
CA LEU A 130 15.13 21.61 19.82
C LEU A 130 14.37 22.10 21.05
N ALA A 131 13.44 21.30 21.59
CA ALA A 131 12.71 21.61 22.81
C ALA A 131 13.66 21.61 24.02
N GLU A 132 14.61 20.70 24.10
CA GLU A 132 15.65 20.69 25.12
C GLU A 132 16.57 21.90 25.01
N VAL A 133 16.99 22.26 23.79
CA VAL A 133 17.90 23.42 23.58
C VAL A 133 17.15 24.73 23.79
N SER A 134 15.87 24.84 23.44
CA SER A 134 15.09 26.08 23.65
C SER A 134 14.62 26.26 25.09
N ASN A 135 14.59 25.20 25.90
CA ASN A 135 14.32 25.29 27.35
C ASN A 135 15.57 25.51 28.18
N ASP A 136 16.74 25.52 27.57
CA ASP A 136 17.99 25.86 28.27
C ASP A 136 18.09 27.39 28.41
N PRO A 137 18.13 27.93 29.65
CA PRO A 137 18.07 29.38 29.91
C PRO A 137 19.42 30.09 29.72
N THR A 138 20.08 29.83 28.65
CA THR A 138 21.30 30.60 28.32
C THR A 138 21.05 31.59 27.23
#